data_a8aa94ef1cc08d9002d1327f688bda62
#
_entry.id   a8aa94ef1cc08d9002d1327f688bda62
#
_cell.length_a   1.000
_cell.length_b   1.000
_cell.length_c   1.000
_cell.angle_alpha   90.00
_cell.angle_beta   90.00
_cell.angle_gamma   90.00
#
_symmetry.space_group_name_H-M   'P 1'
#
loop_
_entity.id
_entity.type
_entity.pdbx_description
1 polymer ?
#
loop_
_entity_poly.entity_id
_entity_poly.type
_entity_poly.pdbx_seq_one_letter_code
_entity_poly.pdbx_strand_id
1 'polypeptide(L)'
;NHALAAFLGQWLTTLVSPEIMRWILAGSFIAMAAWMLIPDELDDESGAIQRWQKHGVFLATFILFFIAEIGDKTQIATVALAARFDSLFWVVVGTTVGMMIANAPAVFIGDKMANRLPIALIHKIAALIFLLLGVFVIVQPYLSL
;
A
#
# COMPACT_ATOMS: atom_id res chain seq x y z
N ASN A 1 8.11 -1.44 7.33
CA ASN A 1 7.86 -1.53 5.88
C ASN A 1 7.53 -0.17 5.27
N HIS A 2 6.50 0.53 5.74
CA HIS A 2 6.08 1.83 5.20
C HIS A 2 7.17 2.90 5.22
N ALA A 3 7.99 2.95 6.28
CA ALA A 3 9.11 3.89 6.37
C ALA A 3 10.18 3.60 5.29
N LEU A 4 10.51 2.33 5.05
CA LEU A 4 11.43 1.91 3.99
C LEU A 4 10.87 2.26 2.60
N ALA A 5 9.60 1.94 2.35
CA ALA A 5 8.93 2.25 1.10
C ALA A 5 8.88 3.77 0.85
N ALA A 6 8.54 4.54 1.87
CA ALA A 6 8.51 6.00 1.78
C ALA A 6 9.89 6.60 1.54
N PHE A 7 10.94 6.09 2.21
CA PHE A 7 12.33 6.51 1.97
C PHE A 7 12.77 6.23 0.53
N LEU A 8 12.47 5.04 0.00
CA LEU A 8 12.76 4.70 -1.39
C LEU A 8 12.03 5.63 -2.36
N GLY A 9 10.75 5.93 -2.09
CA GLY A 9 9.98 6.88 -2.89
C GLY A 9 10.62 8.26 -2.93
N GLN A 10 11.01 8.79 -1.78
CA GLN A 10 11.69 10.08 -1.70
C GLN A 10 13.07 10.05 -2.38
N TRP A 11 13.83 8.97 -2.23
CA TRP A 11 15.14 8.84 -2.90
C TRP A 11 15.00 8.83 -4.42
N LEU A 12 13.99 8.16 -4.96
CA LEU A 12 13.71 8.17 -6.40
C LEU A 12 13.51 9.59 -6.96
N THR A 13 12.91 10.51 -6.17
CA THR A 13 12.73 11.91 -6.62
C THR A 13 14.04 12.65 -6.83
N THR A 14 15.13 12.21 -6.21
CA THR A 14 16.45 12.82 -6.38
C THR A 14 17.16 12.36 -7.65
N LEU A 15 16.75 11.24 -8.22
CA LEU A 15 17.40 10.61 -9.39
C LEU A 15 16.73 10.97 -10.72
N VAL A 16 15.48 11.41 -10.67
CA VAL A 16 14.64 11.55 -11.86
C VAL A 16 14.12 12.99 -11.98
N SER A 17 14.05 13.49 -13.21
CA SER A 17 13.50 14.84 -13.46
C SER A 17 12.01 14.91 -13.03
N PRO A 18 11.53 16.10 -12.60
CA PRO A 18 10.14 16.26 -12.15
C PRO A 18 9.10 15.84 -13.19
N GLU A 19 9.37 16.04 -14.47
CA GLU A 19 8.47 15.66 -15.54
C GLU A 19 8.35 14.13 -15.69
N ILE A 20 9.49 13.43 -15.70
CA ILE A 20 9.51 11.97 -15.77
C ILE A 20 8.89 11.39 -14.50
N MET A 21 9.17 11.96 -13.34
CA MET A 21 8.57 11.55 -12.07
C MET A 21 7.04 11.64 -12.10
N ARG A 22 6.49 12.71 -12.68
CA ARG A 22 5.04 12.87 -12.85
C ARG A 22 4.42 11.72 -13.64
N TRP A 23 5.02 11.32 -14.75
CA TRP A 23 4.55 10.20 -15.56
C TRP A 23 4.68 8.85 -14.87
N ILE A 24 5.77 8.65 -14.12
CA ILE A 24 5.97 7.45 -13.29
C ILE A 24 4.88 7.38 -12.21
N LEU A 25 4.59 8.49 -11.53
CA LEU A 25 3.55 8.55 -10.49
C LEU A 25 2.16 8.30 -11.06
N ALA A 26 1.81 8.98 -12.15
CA ALA A 26 0.53 8.78 -12.80
C ALA A 26 0.35 7.32 -13.25
N GLY A 27 1.37 6.75 -13.89
CA GLY A 27 1.39 5.35 -14.32
C GLY A 27 1.28 4.38 -13.14
N SER A 28 1.97 4.64 -12.03
CA SER A 28 1.90 3.80 -10.83
C SER A 28 0.52 3.85 -10.18
N PHE A 29 -0.12 5.01 -10.09
CA PHE A 29 -1.48 5.11 -9.56
C PHE A 29 -2.52 4.41 -10.45
N ILE A 30 -2.41 4.53 -11.77
CA ILE A 30 -3.28 3.83 -12.71
C ILE A 30 -3.07 2.31 -12.64
N ALA A 31 -1.81 1.87 -12.59
CA ALA A 31 -1.48 0.45 -12.42
C ALA A 31 -2.03 -0.09 -11.09
N MET A 32 -1.95 0.71 -10.01
CA MET A 32 -2.51 0.36 -8.72
C MET A 32 -4.04 0.24 -8.77
N ALA A 33 -4.72 1.17 -9.48
CA ALA A 33 -6.15 1.09 -9.70
C ALA A 33 -6.55 -0.22 -10.39
N ALA A 34 -5.82 -0.61 -11.44
CA ALA A 34 -6.03 -1.87 -12.13
C ALA A 34 -5.76 -3.09 -11.24
N TRP A 35 -4.67 -3.06 -10.46
CA TRP A 35 -4.31 -4.14 -9.55
C TRP A 35 -5.33 -4.33 -8.42
N MET A 36 -5.92 -3.25 -7.89
CA MET A 36 -6.97 -3.34 -6.86
C MET A 36 -8.24 -4.03 -7.35
N LEU A 37 -8.45 -4.14 -8.66
CA LEU A 37 -9.58 -4.88 -9.24
C LEU A 37 -9.30 -6.37 -9.37
N ILE A 38 -8.03 -6.81 -9.24
CA ILE A 38 -7.65 -8.23 -9.26
C ILE A 38 -7.87 -8.78 -7.85
N PRO A 39 -8.66 -9.86 -7.68
CA PRO A 39 -8.82 -10.51 -6.38
C PRO A 39 -7.48 -11.02 -5.85
N ASP A 40 -7.21 -10.78 -4.56
CA ASP A 40 -6.06 -11.38 -3.90
C ASP A 40 -6.33 -12.87 -3.65
N GLU A 41 -5.46 -13.74 -4.14
CA GLU A 41 -5.44 -15.14 -3.74
C GLU A 41 -4.78 -15.21 -2.37
N LEU A 42 -5.46 -15.84 -1.41
CA LEU A 42 -4.89 -16.11 -0.10
C LEU A 42 -3.88 -17.25 -0.25
N ASP A 43 -2.61 -16.91 -0.31
CA ASP A 43 -1.54 -17.89 -0.24
C ASP A 43 -1.59 -18.62 1.11
N ASP A 44 -1.44 -19.94 1.06
CA ASP A 44 -1.51 -20.83 2.22
C ASP A 44 -0.24 -20.67 3.10
N GLU A 45 -0.21 -19.64 3.94
CA GLU A 45 0.92 -19.32 4.83
C GLU A 45 1.10 -20.33 5.98
N SER A 46 0.17 -21.28 6.14
CA SER A 46 0.16 -22.22 7.27
C SER A 46 1.44 -23.06 7.40
N GLY A 47 2.06 -23.42 6.27
CA GLY A 47 3.31 -24.19 6.27
C GLY A 47 4.54 -23.39 6.72
N ALA A 48 4.59 -22.09 6.47
CA ALA A 48 5.68 -21.22 6.88
C ALA A 48 5.63 -20.94 8.39
N ILE A 49 4.44 -20.73 8.94
CA ILE A 49 4.19 -20.48 10.37
C ILE A 49 4.70 -21.66 11.21
N GLN A 50 4.44 -22.92 10.81
CA GLN A 50 4.88 -24.09 11.55
C GLN A 50 6.40 -24.25 11.65
N ARG A 51 7.14 -23.82 10.64
CA ARG A 51 8.62 -23.89 10.65
C ARG A 51 9.26 -22.93 11.63
N TRP A 52 8.64 -21.78 11.87
CA TRP A 52 9.16 -20.70 12.72
C TRP A 52 8.68 -20.75 14.16
N GLN A 53 7.68 -21.57 14.47
CA GLN A 53 7.12 -21.70 15.83
C GLN A 53 8.18 -22.11 16.90
N LYS A 54 9.28 -22.73 16.48
CA LYS A 54 10.41 -23.08 17.37
C LYS A 54 11.14 -21.87 17.95
N HIS A 55 11.03 -20.68 17.35
CA HIS A 55 11.74 -19.46 17.74
C HIS A 55 10.87 -18.48 18.55
N GLY A 56 9.71 -18.89 18.98
CA GLY A 56 8.74 -18.06 19.68
C GLY A 56 7.71 -17.43 18.73
N VAL A 57 6.46 -17.48 19.15
CA VAL A 57 5.32 -17.05 18.34
C VAL A 57 5.43 -15.58 17.90
N PHE A 58 5.89 -14.71 18.79
CA PHE A 58 6.03 -13.28 18.47
C PHE A 58 7.05 -13.02 17.36
N LEU A 59 8.24 -13.61 17.50
CA LEU A 59 9.33 -13.40 16.51
C LEU A 59 8.96 -14.03 15.17
N ALA A 60 8.38 -15.22 15.18
CA ALA A 60 7.89 -15.88 13.99
C ALA A 60 6.84 -15.03 13.26
N THR A 61 5.83 -14.56 13.97
CA THR A 61 4.78 -13.70 13.43
C THR A 61 5.34 -12.39 12.89
N PHE A 62 6.27 -11.77 13.62
CA PHE A 62 6.90 -10.52 13.18
C PHE A 62 7.66 -10.69 11.86
N ILE A 63 8.49 -11.73 11.75
CA ILE A 63 9.30 -11.99 10.55
C ILE A 63 8.40 -12.37 9.36
N LEU A 64 7.45 -13.27 9.58
CA LEU A 64 6.54 -13.71 8.52
C LEU A 64 5.66 -12.57 8.04
N PHE A 65 5.11 -11.79 8.95
CA PHE A 65 4.33 -10.61 8.60
C PHE A 65 5.17 -9.57 7.86
N PHE A 66 6.42 -9.33 8.30
CA PHE A 66 7.34 -8.42 7.62
C PHE A 66 7.63 -8.89 6.19
N ILE A 67 7.88 -10.20 5.98
CA ILE A 67 8.13 -10.77 4.65
C ILE A 67 6.88 -10.73 3.77
N ALA A 68 5.71 -11.07 4.32
CA ALA A 68 4.44 -11.03 3.60
C ALA A 68 4.07 -9.62 3.15
N GLU A 69 4.41 -8.62 3.96
CA GLU A 69 4.20 -7.21 3.64
C GLU A 69 5.18 -6.66 2.61
N ILE A 70 6.34 -7.31 2.38
CA ILE A 70 7.29 -6.88 1.34
C ILE A 70 6.66 -7.13 -0.04
N GLY A 71 6.45 -6.05 -0.78
CA GLY A 71 5.86 -6.12 -2.12
C GLY A 71 4.33 -6.05 -2.16
N ASP A 72 3.68 -5.87 -1.02
CA ASP A 72 2.25 -5.61 -1.00
C ASP A 72 1.88 -4.31 -1.72
N LYS A 73 0.67 -4.28 -2.25
CA LYS A 73 0.08 -3.13 -2.98
C LYS A 73 0.20 -1.82 -2.19
N THR A 74 0.04 -1.88 -0.86
CA THR A 74 0.13 -0.70 0.01
C THR A 74 1.53 -0.09 0.06
N GLN A 75 2.58 -0.88 -0.08
CA GLN A 75 3.96 -0.37 -0.14
C GLN A 75 4.24 0.36 -1.44
N ILE A 76 3.73 -0.15 -2.57
CA ILE A 76 3.85 0.54 -3.87
C ILE A 76 3.13 1.88 -3.82
N ALA A 77 1.92 1.92 -3.23
CA ALA A 77 1.20 3.16 -2.99
C ALA A 77 1.98 4.13 -2.07
N THR A 78 2.62 3.61 -1.02
CA THR A 78 3.45 4.40 -0.10
C THR A 78 4.67 5.00 -0.79
N VAL A 79 5.34 4.23 -1.66
CA VAL A 79 6.44 4.74 -2.51
C VAL A 79 5.95 5.90 -3.39
N ALA A 80 4.82 5.71 -4.07
CA ALA A 80 4.23 6.73 -4.93
C ALA A 80 3.84 8.00 -4.16
N LEU A 81 3.22 7.85 -2.98
CA LEU A 81 2.86 8.97 -2.12
C LEU A 81 4.10 9.72 -1.61
N ALA A 82 5.15 9.00 -1.19
CA ALA A 82 6.40 9.61 -0.73
C ALA A 82 7.14 10.36 -1.85
N ALA A 83 7.03 9.88 -3.07
CA ALA A 83 7.58 10.58 -4.24
C ALA A 83 6.78 11.85 -4.60
N ARG A 84 5.50 11.91 -4.22
CA ARG A 84 4.62 13.06 -4.53
C ARG A 84 4.61 14.13 -3.45
N PHE A 85 4.75 13.76 -2.19
CA PHE A 85 4.67 14.66 -1.05
C PHE A 85 6.03 14.86 -0.41
N ASP A 86 6.41 16.10 -0.14
CA ASP A 86 7.74 16.47 0.37
C ASP A 86 7.99 16.01 1.81
N SER A 87 6.95 15.67 2.56
CA SER A 87 7.08 15.27 3.96
C SER A 87 7.01 13.75 4.13
N LEU A 88 8.18 13.12 4.21
CA LEU A 88 8.34 11.71 4.52
C LEU A 88 7.62 11.31 5.81
N PHE A 89 7.73 12.15 6.85
CA PHE A 89 7.11 11.89 8.15
C PHE A 89 5.59 11.73 8.04
N TRP A 90 4.91 12.66 7.38
CA TRP A 90 3.45 12.60 7.23
C TRP A 90 2.98 11.45 6.34
N VAL A 91 3.76 11.09 5.34
CA VAL A 91 3.46 9.91 4.50
C VAL A 91 3.56 8.62 5.34
N VAL A 92 4.63 8.45 6.12
CA VAL A 92 4.80 7.28 6.99
C VAL A 92 3.71 7.20 8.04
N VAL A 93 3.42 8.31 8.72
CA VAL A 93 2.36 8.35 9.74
C VAL A 93 1.00 8.07 9.12
N GLY A 94 0.66 8.74 8.02
CA GLY A 94 -0.63 8.58 7.35
C GLY A 94 -0.87 7.17 6.83
N THR A 95 0.11 6.57 6.16
CA THR A 95 0.00 5.20 5.63
C THR A 95 -0.03 4.16 6.75
N THR A 96 0.77 4.34 7.80
CA THR A 96 0.78 3.43 8.95
C THR A 96 -0.53 3.50 9.74
N VAL A 97 -1.02 4.69 10.04
CA VAL A 97 -2.30 4.88 10.72
C VAL A 97 -3.45 4.37 9.86
N GLY A 98 -3.44 4.64 8.55
CA GLY A 98 -4.43 4.12 7.62
C GLY A 98 -4.47 2.60 7.61
N MET A 99 -3.31 1.94 7.58
CA MET A 99 -3.21 0.49 7.66
C MET A 99 -3.71 -0.06 9.02
N MET A 100 -3.38 0.61 10.12
CA MET A 100 -3.88 0.21 11.44
C MET A 100 -5.40 0.32 11.53
N ILE A 101 -5.98 1.40 11.01
CA ILE A 101 -7.44 1.59 10.97
C ILE A 101 -8.10 0.53 10.09
N ALA A 102 -7.50 0.17 8.96
CA ALA A 102 -8.02 -0.86 8.08
C ALA A 102 -7.97 -2.27 8.72
N ASN A 103 -6.90 -2.58 9.44
CA ASN A 103 -6.68 -3.89 10.02
C ASN A 103 -7.30 -4.07 11.42
N ALA A 104 -7.44 -2.99 12.20
CA ALA A 104 -7.99 -3.07 13.55
C ALA A 104 -9.39 -3.73 13.61
N PRO A 105 -10.37 -3.39 12.74
CA PRO A 105 -11.66 -4.07 12.73
C PRO A 105 -11.54 -5.57 12.48
N ALA A 106 -10.64 -6.00 11.59
CA ALA A 106 -10.43 -7.41 11.30
C ALA A 106 -9.91 -8.19 12.51
N VAL A 107 -9.02 -7.56 13.30
CA VAL A 107 -8.46 -8.15 14.53
C VAL A 107 -9.53 -8.25 15.63
N PHE A 108 -10.34 -7.20 15.83
CA PHE A 108 -11.33 -7.16 16.91
C PHE A 108 -12.60 -7.94 16.62
N ILE A 109 -12.99 -8.03 15.38
CA ILE A 109 -14.29 -8.59 14.97
C ILE A 109 -14.15 -10.04 14.49
N GLY A 110 -12.92 -10.47 14.17
CA GLY A 110 -12.60 -11.85 13.77
C GLY A 110 -13.45 -12.37 12.60
N ASP A 111 -13.52 -13.68 12.48
CA ASP A 111 -14.19 -14.39 11.37
C ASP A 111 -15.66 -14.03 11.15
N LYS A 112 -16.35 -13.55 12.19
CA LYS A 112 -17.81 -13.28 12.10
C LYS A 112 -18.15 -12.13 11.15
N MET A 113 -17.24 -11.19 10.94
CA MET A 113 -17.48 -10.04 10.09
C MET A 113 -16.70 -10.08 8.77
N ALA A 114 -15.64 -10.85 8.68
CA ALA A 114 -14.89 -11.04 7.43
C ALA A 114 -15.81 -11.50 6.29
N ASN A 115 -16.80 -12.36 6.59
CA ASN A 115 -17.78 -12.83 5.63
C ASN A 115 -18.91 -11.83 5.31
N ARG A 116 -19.00 -10.70 6.02
CA ARG A 116 -20.06 -9.69 5.82
C ARG A 116 -19.57 -8.40 5.18
N LEU A 117 -18.25 -8.16 5.19
CA LEU A 117 -17.68 -6.99 4.54
C LEU A 117 -17.70 -7.15 3.02
N PRO A 118 -18.25 -6.18 2.28
CA PRO A 118 -18.24 -6.22 0.81
C PRO A 118 -16.86 -5.85 0.29
N ILE A 119 -15.90 -6.77 0.43
CA ILE A 119 -14.49 -6.58 0.05
C ILE A 119 -14.36 -6.13 -1.40
N ALA A 120 -15.17 -6.72 -2.29
CA ALA A 120 -15.21 -6.33 -3.69
C ALA A 120 -15.61 -4.86 -3.90
N LEU A 121 -16.52 -4.34 -3.06
CA LEU A 121 -16.92 -2.92 -3.11
C LEU A 121 -15.80 -2.02 -2.61
N ILE A 122 -15.11 -2.42 -1.54
CA ILE A 122 -13.96 -1.67 -0.98
C ILE A 122 -12.85 -1.58 -2.03
N HIS A 123 -12.52 -2.68 -2.69
CA HIS A 123 -11.52 -2.68 -3.77
C HIS A 123 -11.91 -1.80 -4.95
N LYS A 124 -13.19 -1.78 -5.35
CA LYS A 124 -13.68 -0.88 -6.41
C LYS A 124 -13.58 0.59 -6.04
N ILE A 125 -13.92 0.94 -4.79
CA ILE A 125 -13.79 2.31 -4.28
C ILE A 125 -12.31 2.71 -4.25
N ALA A 126 -11.44 1.86 -3.74
CA ALA A 126 -10.00 2.11 -3.71
C ALA A 126 -9.42 2.27 -5.14
N ALA A 127 -9.81 1.40 -6.07
CA ALA A 127 -9.42 1.51 -7.48
C ALA A 127 -9.85 2.84 -8.09
N LEU A 128 -11.07 3.29 -7.81
CA LEU A 128 -11.57 4.59 -8.28
C LEU A 128 -10.73 5.75 -7.71
N ILE A 129 -10.40 5.71 -6.41
CA ILE A 129 -9.57 6.72 -5.76
C ILE A 129 -8.18 6.78 -6.41
N PHE A 130 -7.53 5.63 -6.62
CA PHE A 130 -6.23 5.59 -7.29
C PHE A 130 -6.29 6.09 -8.74
N LEU A 131 -7.35 5.75 -9.47
CA LEU A 131 -7.56 6.26 -10.82
C LEU A 131 -7.68 7.78 -10.83
N LEU A 132 -8.48 8.35 -9.92
CA LEU A 132 -8.64 9.79 -9.78
C LEU A 132 -7.33 10.48 -9.41
N LEU A 133 -6.53 9.89 -8.52
CA LEU A 133 -5.20 10.40 -8.17
C LEU A 133 -4.26 10.39 -9.38
N GLY A 134 -4.26 9.31 -10.16
CA GLY A 134 -3.46 9.22 -11.38
C GLY A 134 -3.84 10.30 -12.40
N VAL A 135 -5.13 10.48 -12.64
CA VAL A 135 -5.64 11.54 -13.52
C VAL A 135 -5.28 12.93 -12.99
N PHE A 136 -5.45 13.16 -11.68
CA PHE A 136 -5.10 14.43 -11.03
C PHE A 136 -3.63 14.78 -11.23
N VAL A 137 -2.71 13.83 -11.05
CA VAL A 137 -1.27 14.05 -11.26
C VAL A 137 -0.94 14.44 -12.71
N ILE A 138 -1.67 13.88 -13.69
CA ILE A 138 -1.51 14.25 -15.10
C ILE A 138 -2.01 15.67 -15.36
N VAL A 139 -3.17 16.01 -14.81
CA VAL A 139 -3.88 17.27 -15.12
C VAL A 139 -3.36 18.46 -14.32
N GLN A 140 -2.76 18.21 -13.16
CA GLN A 140 -2.27 19.25 -12.25
C GLN A 140 -1.47 20.40 -12.94
N PRO A 141 -0.51 20.13 -13.84
CA PRO A 141 0.25 21.21 -14.49
C PRO A 141 -0.59 22.11 -15.40
N TYR A 142 -1.71 21.59 -15.87
CA TYR A 142 -2.64 22.35 -16.74
C TYR A 142 -3.67 23.15 -15.94
N LEU A 143 -3.83 22.84 -14.64
CA LEU A 143 -4.73 23.57 -13.73
C LEU A 143 -4.02 24.70 -12.98
N SER A 144 -2.70 24.68 -12.89
CA SER A 144 -1.89 25.73 -12.27
C SER A 144 -1.46 26.77 -13.30
N LEU A 145 -2.44 27.44 -13.93
CA LEU A 145 -2.22 28.66 -14.70
C LEU A 145 -2.26 29.87 -13.78
#